data_7f227821abcad290109a79355426b2e8
#
_entry.id   7f227821abcad290109a79355426b2e8
#
_cell.length_a   1.000
_cell.length_b   1.000
_cell.length_c   1.000
_cell.angle_alpha   90.00
_cell.angle_beta   90.00
_cell.angle_gamma   90.00
#
_symmetry.space_group_name_H-M   'P 1'
#
loop_
_entity.id
_entity.type
_entity.pdbx_description
1 polymer ?
#
loop_
_entity_poly.entity_id
_entity_poly.type
_entity_poly.pdbx_seq_one_letter_code
_entity_poly.pdbx_strand_id
1 'polypeptide(L)'
;TALQLRNDAGRGLFIDSDLAAGGYSVEIDSEHTTTNVAKIASIATSGTLLELSAAGVLTGDVINITADSATTGKGINVSMDALTTGSMLYLDDASASTSTRNCAQIIQNHDSAIAATALSVQSDSGVTGMLLDKNFPAAAVAAATIRGLWVDFDHTVPGLGTAAQHDIGIDLDLNSATLGTSTSTGLDIDVVGATSGT
;
A
#
# COMPACT_ATOMS: atom_id res chain seq x y z
N THR A 1 -22.27 34.34 0.92
CA THR A 1 -21.05 35.00 1.50
C THR A 1 -19.96 34.00 1.59
N ALA A 2 -18.81 34.27 0.99
CA ALA A 2 -17.62 33.41 1.11
C ALA A 2 -16.62 34.03 2.10
N LEU A 3 -16.02 33.20 2.94
CA LEU A 3 -14.86 33.60 3.73
C LEU A 3 -13.60 33.42 2.86
N GLN A 4 -12.87 34.50 2.62
CA GLN A 4 -11.59 34.46 1.97
C GLN A 4 -10.51 34.92 2.96
N LEU A 5 -9.58 34.02 3.27
CA LEU A 5 -8.39 34.33 4.06
C LEU A 5 -7.22 34.52 3.10
N ARG A 6 -6.63 35.71 3.11
CA ARG A 6 -5.43 36.03 2.33
C ARG A 6 -4.32 36.46 3.30
N ASN A 7 -3.17 35.83 3.18
CA ASN A 7 -2.01 36.16 4.00
C ASN A 7 -0.76 36.13 3.11
N ASP A 8 -0.01 37.21 3.14
CA ASP A 8 1.22 37.38 2.33
C ASP A 8 2.46 36.89 3.09
N ALA A 9 2.37 36.69 4.41
CA ALA A 9 3.45 36.14 5.24
C ALA A 9 2.91 35.49 6.54
N GLY A 10 3.45 34.32 6.90
CA GLY A 10 3.11 33.63 8.13
C GLY A 10 1.93 32.65 8.01
N ARG A 11 1.15 32.46 9.09
CA ARG A 11 0.01 31.53 9.14
C ARG A 11 -1.25 32.17 8.60
N GLY A 12 -1.90 31.56 7.59
CA GLY A 12 -3.16 32.03 7.06
C GLY A 12 -4.36 31.70 7.94
N LEU A 13 -4.44 30.45 8.42
CA LEU A 13 -5.46 29.99 9.37
C LEU A 13 -4.79 29.09 10.41
N PHE A 14 -5.10 29.36 11.69
CA PHE A 14 -4.71 28.50 12.81
C PHE A 14 -5.97 28.14 13.61
N ILE A 15 -6.19 26.85 13.78
CA ILE A 15 -7.26 26.30 14.59
C ILE A 15 -6.61 25.53 15.74
N ASP A 16 -6.83 25.98 16.95
CA ASP A 16 -6.41 25.34 18.18
C ASP A 16 -7.67 24.88 18.94
N SER A 17 -7.73 23.60 19.26
CA SER A 17 -8.90 23.03 19.91
C SER A 17 -8.47 22.15 21.07
N ASP A 18 -8.66 22.65 22.28
CA ASP A 18 -8.29 22.00 23.54
C ASP A 18 -9.40 21.12 24.10
N LEU A 19 -10.40 20.73 23.29
CA LEU A 19 -11.53 19.93 23.77
C LEU A 19 -11.08 18.53 24.19
N ALA A 20 -11.29 18.19 25.42
CA ALA A 20 -10.92 16.89 26.00
C ALA A 20 -11.84 15.74 25.57
N ALA A 21 -13.03 16.02 25.06
CA ALA A 21 -13.99 15.00 24.62
C ALA A 21 -14.96 15.52 23.54
N GLY A 22 -15.10 14.73 22.47
CA GLY A 22 -16.19 14.78 21.49
C GLY A 22 -16.15 15.94 20.47
N GLY A 23 -16.52 15.67 19.23
CA GLY A 23 -16.68 16.62 18.16
C GLY A 23 -15.47 16.76 17.23
N TYR A 24 -15.64 17.56 16.18
CA TYR A 24 -14.62 17.86 15.17
C TYR A 24 -14.09 19.27 15.35
N SER A 25 -12.78 19.48 15.26
CA SER A 25 -12.20 20.83 15.18
C SER A 25 -12.43 21.47 13.84
N VAL A 26 -12.48 20.66 12.77
CA VAL A 26 -12.84 21.06 11.41
C VAL A 26 -13.74 20.00 10.82
N GLU A 27 -14.91 20.42 10.34
CA GLU A 27 -15.83 19.59 9.58
C GLU A 27 -16.12 20.26 8.24
N ILE A 28 -16.05 19.50 7.16
CA ILE A 28 -16.46 19.94 5.84
C ILE A 28 -17.56 18.99 5.38
N ASP A 29 -18.80 19.44 5.52
CA ASP A 29 -20.00 18.77 5.02
C ASP A 29 -20.43 19.40 3.71
N SER A 30 -20.66 18.61 2.67
CA SER A 30 -20.98 19.11 1.35
C SER A 30 -21.94 18.20 0.59
N GLU A 31 -23.01 18.76 0.12
CA GLU A 31 -24.01 18.11 -0.74
C GLU A 31 -23.67 18.21 -2.24
N HIS A 32 -22.45 18.60 -2.61
CA HIS A 32 -22.04 18.67 -4.02
C HIS A 32 -21.97 17.28 -4.65
N THR A 33 -22.62 17.13 -5.79
CA THR A 33 -22.68 15.86 -6.52
C THR A 33 -21.68 15.74 -7.66
N THR A 34 -21.07 16.84 -8.12
CA THR A 34 -20.23 16.86 -9.33
C THR A 34 -18.92 17.63 -9.20
N THR A 35 -18.64 18.26 -8.05
CA THR A 35 -17.45 19.11 -7.87
C THR A 35 -16.60 18.65 -6.68
N ASN A 36 -15.33 19.08 -6.65
CA ASN A 36 -14.43 18.81 -5.53
C ASN A 36 -14.91 19.57 -4.29
N VAL A 37 -15.00 18.89 -3.16
CA VAL A 37 -15.35 19.48 -1.86
C VAL A 37 -14.17 20.26 -1.26
N ALA A 38 -12.95 19.71 -1.36
CA ALA A 38 -11.73 20.35 -0.87
C ALA A 38 -10.61 20.22 -1.90
N LYS A 39 -9.76 21.24 -1.99
CA LYS A 39 -8.55 21.24 -2.80
C LYS A 39 -7.41 21.86 -2.00
N ILE A 40 -6.29 21.12 -1.88
CA ILE A 40 -5.03 21.63 -1.37
C ILE A 40 -4.05 21.70 -2.54
N ALA A 41 -3.53 22.88 -2.86
CA ALA A 41 -2.63 23.10 -3.97
C ALA A 41 -1.48 24.03 -3.58
N SER A 42 -0.28 23.76 -4.08
CA SER A 42 0.91 24.56 -3.85
C SER A 42 1.78 24.62 -5.12
N ILE A 43 2.48 25.71 -5.31
CA ILE A 43 3.56 25.87 -6.31
C ILE A 43 4.94 25.81 -5.64
N ALA A 44 5.02 25.44 -4.37
CA ALA A 44 6.29 25.33 -3.65
C ALA A 44 7.19 24.27 -4.30
N THR A 45 8.47 24.58 -4.42
CA THR A 45 9.47 23.67 -4.99
C THR A 45 10.11 22.76 -3.94
N SER A 46 9.85 23.03 -2.68
CA SER A 46 10.34 22.24 -1.54
C SER A 46 9.33 22.30 -0.39
N GLY A 47 9.42 21.36 0.55
CA GLY A 47 8.54 21.29 1.71
C GLY A 47 7.37 20.29 1.53
N THR A 48 6.62 20.11 2.59
CA THR A 48 5.48 19.20 2.68
C THR A 48 4.18 19.94 2.41
N LEU A 49 3.36 19.46 1.47
CA LEU A 49 2.06 20.05 1.17
C LEU A 49 0.99 19.74 2.24
N LEU A 50 0.98 18.51 2.73
CA LEU A 50 0.08 18.05 3.79
C LEU A 50 0.86 17.19 4.77
N GLU A 51 0.92 17.62 6.02
CA GLU A 51 1.51 16.86 7.13
C GLU A 51 0.40 16.47 8.10
N LEU A 52 0.29 15.17 8.40
CA LEU A 52 -0.59 14.61 9.41
C LEU A 52 0.29 14.01 10.50
N SER A 53 0.32 14.63 11.67
CA SER A 53 1.09 14.18 12.83
C SER A 53 0.14 13.77 13.95
N ALA A 54 0.24 12.52 14.41
CA ALA A 54 -0.66 11.93 15.38
C ALA A 54 0.11 11.18 16.48
N ALA A 55 1.09 11.84 17.08
CA ALA A 55 2.00 11.23 18.07
C ALA A 55 1.30 10.67 19.32
N GLY A 56 0.11 11.14 19.65
CA GLY A 56 -0.68 10.70 20.81
C GLY A 56 -1.74 9.63 20.49
N VAL A 57 -1.90 9.21 19.24
CA VAL A 57 -2.89 8.20 18.88
C VAL A 57 -2.36 6.82 19.26
N LEU A 58 -3.01 6.16 20.20
CA LEU A 58 -2.70 4.79 20.65
C LEU A 58 -3.56 3.74 19.96
N THR A 59 -4.81 4.09 19.66
CA THR A 59 -5.78 3.25 18.96
C THR A 59 -6.58 4.12 18.00
N GLY A 60 -7.01 3.57 16.88
CA GLY A 60 -7.75 4.29 15.84
C GLY A 60 -6.91 4.65 14.62
N ASP A 61 -7.56 5.23 13.62
CA ASP A 61 -6.99 5.53 12.32
C ASP A 61 -6.53 6.99 12.25
N VAL A 62 -5.36 7.24 11.68
CA VAL A 62 -4.90 8.61 11.35
C VAL A 62 -5.56 9.10 10.07
N ILE A 63 -5.79 8.22 9.10
CA ILE A 63 -6.55 8.48 7.88
C ILE A 63 -7.54 7.34 7.71
N ASN A 64 -8.83 7.66 7.64
CA ASN A 64 -9.89 6.73 7.28
C ASN A 64 -10.60 7.23 6.03
N ILE A 65 -10.68 6.38 4.99
CA ILE A 65 -11.35 6.67 3.73
C ILE A 65 -12.45 5.64 3.55
N THR A 66 -13.71 6.07 3.63
CA THR A 66 -14.89 5.23 3.42
C THR A 66 -15.64 5.70 2.18
N ALA A 67 -15.92 4.79 1.25
CA ALA A 67 -16.60 5.08 -0.01
C ALA A 67 -17.54 3.92 -0.41
N ASP A 68 -18.48 3.57 0.45
CA ASP A 68 -19.33 2.37 0.35
C ASP A 68 -20.22 2.34 -0.90
N SER A 69 -20.55 3.50 -1.45
CA SER A 69 -21.39 3.64 -2.65
C SER A 69 -20.57 3.83 -3.94
N ALA A 70 -19.25 3.83 -3.89
CA ALA A 70 -18.41 4.00 -5.07
C ALA A 70 -18.43 2.74 -5.93
N THR A 71 -18.90 2.84 -7.18
CA THR A 71 -18.95 1.73 -8.14
C THR A 71 -17.80 1.77 -9.14
N THR A 72 -17.22 2.93 -9.37
CA THR A 72 -16.09 3.15 -10.28
C THR A 72 -15.15 4.20 -9.70
N GLY A 73 -13.91 4.23 -10.14
CA GLY A 73 -12.93 5.22 -9.70
C GLY A 73 -11.83 4.63 -8.83
N LYS A 74 -11.11 5.49 -8.13
CA LYS A 74 -9.97 5.12 -7.29
C LYS A 74 -10.13 5.77 -5.91
N GLY A 75 -10.00 5.00 -4.84
CA GLY A 75 -9.99 5.53 -3.48
C GLY A 75 -8.80 6.44 -3.22
N ILE A 76 -7.61 6.04 -3.63
CA ILE A 76 -6.38 6.85 -3.63
C ILE A 76 -5.75 6.76 -5.01
N ASN A 77 -5.45 7.90 -5.62
CA ASN A 77 -4.72 8.00 -6.88
C ASN A 77 -3.48 8.86 -6.67
N VAL A 78 -2.29 8.26 -6.86
CA VAL A 78 -0.99 8.96 -6.81
C VAL A 78 -0.40 8.93 -8.21
N SER A 79 -0.09 10.11 -8.78
CA SER A 79 0.57 10.27 -10.08
C SER A 79 1.73 11.25 -9.92
N MET A 80 2.93 10.86 -10.33
CA MET A 80 4.16 11.63 -10.22
C MET A 80 4.99 11.45 -11.50
N ASP A 81 4.57 12.10 -12.58
CA ASP A 81 5.12 11.89 -13.93
C ASP A 81 6.59 12.34 -14.08
N ALA A 82 7.05 13.24 -13.23
CA ALA A 82 8.42 13.78 -13.24
C ALA A 82 9.32 13.24 -12.11
N LEU A 83 8.92 12.16 -11.43
CA LEU A 83 9.72 11.57 -10.36
C LEU A 83 10.99 10.91 -10.95
N THR A 84 12.16 11.41 -10.59
CA THR A 84 13.46 10.87 -11.02
C THR A 84 14.13 10.02 -9.95
N THR A 85 13.86 10.31 -8.69
CA THR A 85 14.39 9.58 -7.53
C THR A 85 13.35 9.57 -6.40
N GLY A 86 13.43 8.60 -5.49
CA GLY A 86 12.52 8.47 -4.37
C GLY A 86 11.38 7.47 -4.61
N SER A 87 10.33 7.55 -3.83
CA SER A 87 9.20 6.63 -3.82
C SER A 87 7.87 7.35 -3.86
N MET A 88 6.91 6.86 -4.64
CA MET A 88 5.52 7.36 -4.64
C MET A 88 4.76 6.93 -3.37
N LEU A 89 5.09 5.77 -2.81
CA LEU A 89 4.60 5.27 -1.53
C LEU A 89 5.80 4.74 -0.73
N TYR A 90 5.98 5.24 0.48
CA TYR A 90 6.99 4.79 1.42
C TYR A 90 6.33 4.45 2.75
N LEU A 91 6.45 3.21 3.18
CA LEU A 91 5.93 2.69 4.43
C LEU A 91 7.10 2.16 5.26
N ASP A 92 7.32 2.72 6.44
CA ASP A 92 8.39 2.36 7.34
C ASP A 92 7.86 2.06 8.74
N ASP A 93 8.22 0.91 9.28
CA ASP A 93 7.94 0.51 10.66
C ASP A 93 9.26 0.20 11.39
N ALA A 94 9.74 1.17 12.12
CA ALA A 94 10.95 1.08 12.93
C ALA A 94 10.70 0.57 14.37
N SER A 95 9.50 0.03 14.67
CA SER A 95 9.15 -0.45 16.00
C SER A 95 9.96 -1.69 16.41
N ALA A 96 10.52 -1.67 17.61
CA ALA A 96 11.20 -2.81 18.22
C ALA A 96 10.26 -3.86 18.86
N SER A 97 8.93 -3.70 18.73
CA SER A 97 7.96 -4.65 19.28
C SER A 97 8.08 -6.03 18.65
N THR A 98 7.93 -7.06 19.45
CA THR A 98 7.90 -8.47 19.02
C THR A 98 6.49 -8.97 18.68
N SER A 99 5.46 -8.13 18.83
CA SER A 99 4.07 -8.48 18.49
C SER A 99 3.87 -8.57 16.99
N THR A 100 2.95 -9.45 16.58
CA THR A 100 2.57 -9.59 15.16
C THR A 100 1.90 -8.32 14.66
N ARG A 101 2.33 -7.81 13.52
CA ARG A 101 1.76 -6.65 12.84
C ARG A 101 2.07 -6.65 11.35
N ASN A 102 1.31 -5.91 10.58
CA ASN A 102 1.51 -5.73 9.14
C ASN A 102 1.83 -4.26 8.84
N CYS A 103 2.88 -3.99 8.07
CA CYS A 103 3.14 -2.65 7.53
C CYS A 103 2.16 -2.29 6.43
N ALA A 104 1.73 -3.26 5.65
CA ALA A 104 0.68 -3.13 4.65
C ALA A 104 -0.18 -4.41 4.65
N GLN A 105 -1.50 -4.24 4.53
CA GLN A 105 -2.44 -5.33 4.39
C GLN A 105 -3.44 -4.99 3.29
N ILE A 106 -3.59 -5.88 2.30
CA ILE A 106 -4.53 -5.73 1.19
C ILE A 106 -5.47 -6.91 1.22
N ILE A 107 -6.75 -6.66 1.44
CA ILE A 107 -7.76 -7.70 1.63
C ILE A 107 -8.88 -7.49 0.61
N GLN A 108 -9.21 -8.53 -0.13
CA GLN A 108 -10.46 -8.69 -0.86
C GLN A 108 -11.16 -9.92 -0.25
N ASN A 109 -12.26 -9.73 0.47
CA ASN A 109 -12.88 -10.76 1.29
C ASN A 109 -14.37 -11.00 1.02
N HIS A 110 -14.87 -10.57 -0.14
CA HIS A 110 -16.28 -10.81 -0.50
C HIS A 110 -16.41 -12.04 -1.41
N ASP A 111 -17.09 -13.07 -0.96
CA ASP A 111 -17.18 -14.38 -1.63
C ASP A 111 -17.72 -14.34 -3.06
N SER A 112 -18.57 -13.36 -3.39
CA SER A 112 -19.13 -13.20 -4.74
C SER A 112 -18.28 -12.34 -5.67
N ALA A 113 -17.16 -11.76 -5.21
CA ALA A 113 -16.30 -10.92 -6.01
C ALA A 113 -15.27 -11.74 -6.81
N ILE A 114 -15.75 -12.70 -7.61
CA ILE A 114 -14.94 -13.70 -8.32
C ILE A 114 -14.01 -13.15 -9.40
N ALA A 115 -14.22 -11.91 -9.84
CA ALA A 115 -13.37 -11.23 -10.84
C ALA A 115 -12.44 -10.18 -10.23
N ALA A 116 -12.40 -10.05 -8.89
CA ALA A 116 -11.57 -9.05 -8.23
C ALA A 116 -10.12 -9.53 -8.10
N THR A 117 -9.19 -8.61 -8.33
CA THR A 117 -7.75 -8.80 -8.09
C THR A 117 -7.34 -7.98 -6.88
N ALA A 118 -6.83 -8.61 -5.83
CA ALA A 118 -6.42 -7.93 -4.62
C ALA A 118 -5.18 -7.03 -4.83
N LEU A 119 -4.20 -7.50 -5.58
CA LEU A 119 -2.99 -6.75 -5.92
C LEU A 119 -2.58 -7.01 -7.37
N SER A 120 -2.40 -5.96 -8.14
CA SER A 120 -1.80 -6.02 -9.49
C SER A 120 -0.55 -5.14 -9.51
N VAL A 121 0.57 -5.71 -9.95
CA VAL A 121 1.86 -5.01 -10.12
C VAL A 121 2.25 -5.08 -11.57
N GLN A 122 2.44 -3.93 -12.23
CA GLN A 122 2.87 -3.81 -13.61
C GLN A 122 4.08 -2.89 -13.73
N SER A 123 5.08 -3.31 -14.51
CA SER A 123 6.25 -2.49 -14.85
C SER A 123 6.57 -2.67 -16.33
N ASP A 124 6.37 -1.61 -17.12
CA ASP A 124 6.46 -1.68 -18.58
C ASP A 124 7.90 -1.51 -19.11
N SER A 125 8.77 -0.84 -18.36
CA SER A 125 10.12 -0.48 -18.83
C SER A 125 11.22 -0.56 -17.77
N GLY A 126 10.91 -1.01 -16.56
CA GLY A 126 11.89 -1.15 -15.48
C GLY A 126 12.75 -2.40 -15.63
N VAL A 127 13.97 -2.36 -15.09
CA VAL A 127 14.86 -3.54 -15.01
C VAL A 127 14.33 -4.57 -14.02
N THR A 128 13.63 -4.11 -12.96
CA THR A 128 13.05 -4.96 -11.91
C THR A 128 11.58 -4.60 -11.72
N GLY A 129 10.68 -5.55 -11.94
CA GLY A 129 9.26 -5.38 -11.72
C GLY A 129 8.89 -5.41 -10.24
N MET A 130 9.40 -6.39 -9.49
CA MET A 130 9.18 -6.54 -8.05
C MET A 130 10.44 -7.09 -7.38
N LEU A 131 10.84 -6.50 -6.27
CA LEU A 131 11.92 -6.98 -5.41
C LEU A 131 11.36 -7.36 -4.04
N LEU A 132 11.59 -8.60 -3.60
CA LEU A 132 11.34 -9.07 -2.25
C LEU A 132 12.69 -9.30 -1.56
N ASP A 133 13.12 -8.37 -0.72
CA ASP A 133 14.36 -8.47 0.03
C ASP A 133 14.06 -8.71 1.51
N LYS A 134 14.45 -9.88 2.03
CA LYS A 134 14.24 -10.28 3.42
C LYS A 134 15.57 -10.51 4.10
N ASN A 135 16.02 -9.52 4.86
CA ASN A 135 17.19 -9.59 5.70
C ASN A 135 16.81 -9.93 7.15
N PHE A 136 17.51 -10.88 7.75
CA PHE A 136 17.31 -11.25 9.14
C PHE A 136 18.67 -11.20 9.87
N PRO A 137 19.09 -10.04 10.38
CA PRO A 137 20.42 -9.83 10.95
C PRO A 137 20.59 -10.32 12.39
N ALA A 138 19.50 -10.67 13.08
CA ALA A 138 19.59 -11.04 14.49
C ALA A 138 20.09 -12.48 14.68
N ALA A 139 21.00 -12.68 15.61
CA ALA A 139 21.28 -14.02 16.14
C ALA A 139 20.01 -14.57 16.78
N ALA A 140 19.46 -15.62 16.20
CA ALA A 140 18.26 -16.26 16.75
C ALA A 140 18.62 -16.91 18.10
N VAL A 141 18.01 -16.44 19.18
CA VAL A 141 18.09 -17.07 20.50
C VAL A 141 17.15 -18.27 20.64
N ALA A 142 16.26 -18.49 19.66
CA ALA A 142 15.36 -19.62 19.56
C ALA A 142 15.18 -20.05 18.10
N ALA A 143 14.81 -21.31 17.89
CA ALA A 143 14.51 -21.81 16.55
C ALA A 143 13.34 -21.01 15.94
N ALA A 144 13.53 -20.52 14.74
CA ALA A 144 12.51 -19.74 14.01
C ALA A 144 12.46 -20.18 12.56
N THR A 145 11.26 -20.17 11.98
CA THR A 145 11.06 -20.28 10.54
C THR A 145 10.95 -18.90 9.94
N ILE A 146 11.88 -18.57 9.04
CA ILE A 146 11.93 -17.26 8.36
C ILE A 146 11.55 -17.49 6.90
N ARG A 147 10.56 -16.71 6.41
CA ARG A 147 10.04 -16.80 5.05
C ARG A 147 10.22 -15.48 4.32
N GLY A 148 10.79 -15.50 3.11
CA GLY A 148 10.80 -14.37 2.19
C GLY A 148 9.45 -14.21 1.49
N LEU A 149 8.95 -15.29 0.90
CA LEU A 149 7.64 -15.39 0.29
C LEU A 149 6.91 -16.63 0.87
N TRP A 150 5.64 -16.45 1.19
CA TRP A 150 4.75 -17.55 1.55
C TRP A 150 3.47 -17.42 0.74
N VAL A 151 3.22 -18.40 -0.13
CA VAL A 151 1.97 -18.55 -0.87
C VAL A 151 1.17 -19.64 -0.16
N ASP A 152 -0.01 -19.26 0.34
CA ASP A 152 -0.97 -20.16 0.96
C ASP A 152 -2.25 -20.10 0.13
N PHE A 153 -2.60 -21.19 -0.51
CA PHE A 153 -3.72 -21.26 -1.46
C PHE A 153 -4.68 -22.37 -1.03
N ASP A 154 -5.79 -21.96 -0.45
CA ASP A 154 -6.86 -22.84 -0.03
C ASP A 154 -8.08 -22.65 -0.93
N HIS A 155 -8.45 -23.70 -1.67
CA HIS A 155 -9.70 -23.74 -2.42
C HIS A 155 -10.72 -24.62 -1.67
N THR A 156 -11.63 -23.99 -0.96
CA THR A 156 -12.75 -24.67 -0.31
C THR A 156 -14.00 -24.52 -1.15
N VAL A 157 -14.50 -25.62 -1.70
CA VAL A 157 -15.78 -25.65 -2.42
C VAL A 157 -16.90 -26.00 -1.43
N PRO A 158 -17.73 -25.06 -1.00
CA PRO A 158 -18.87 -25.36 -0.16
C PRO A 158 -19.98 -25.97 -1.01
N GLY A 159 -20.29 -27.26 -0.80
CA GLY A 159 -21.48 -27.88 -1.32
C GLY A 159 -21.37 -28.58 -2.68
N LEU A 160 -22.50 -28.90 -3.27
CA LEU A 160 -22.68 -29.77 -4.42
C LEU A 160 -22.42 -29.07 -5.77
N GLY A 161 -21.20 -28.62 -6.01
CA GLY A 161 -20.80 -28.08 -7.30
C GLY A 161 -20.34 -29.18 -8.27
N THR A 162 -20.81 -29.15 -9.52
CA THR A 162 -20.39 -30.08 -10.61
C THR A 162 -19.52 -29.40 -11.67
N ALA A 163 -19.21 -28.10 -11.51
CA ALA A 163 -18.36 -27.35 -12.44
C ALA A 163 -16.89 -27.79 -12.30
N ALA A 164 -16.20 -27.96 -13.42
CA ALA A 164 -14.77 -28.20 -13.44
C ALA A 164 -14.03 -26.96 -12.91
N GLN A 165 -13.09 -27.17 -12.01
CA GLN A 165 -12.22 -26.13 -11.45
C GLN A 165 -10.78 -26.34 -11.94
N HIS A 166 -10.04 -25.26 -12.11
CA HIS A 166 -8.64 -25.28 -12.47
C HIS A 166 -7.88 -24.31 -11.55
N ASP A 167 -7.14 -24.85 -10.60
CA ASP A 167 -6.45 -24.10 -9.57
C ASP A 167 -4.96 -23.97 -9.90
N ILE A 168 -4.46 -22.76 -9.92
CA ILE A 168 -3.03 -22.48 -10.18
C ILE A 168 -2.51 -21.61 -9.03
N GLY A 169 -1.60 -22.14 -8.22
CA GLY A 169 -0.98 -21.38 -7.13
C GLY A 169 0.07 -20.40 -7.61
N ILE A 170 0.89 -20.78 -8.59
CA ILE A 170 1.92 -19.92 -9.23
C ILE A 170 1.91 -20.22 -10.71
N ASP A 171 1.71 -19.21 -11.54
CA ASP A 171 1.83 -19.28 -13.01
C ASP A 171 2.97 -18.35 -13.45
N LEU A 172 3.92 -18.90 -14.23
CA LEU A 172 5.07 -18.18 -14.79
C LEU A 172 4.99 -18.22 -16.30
N ASP A 173 4.58 -17.11 -16.91
CA ASP A 173 4.59 -16.94 -18.36
C ASP A 173 5.77 -16.02 -18.75
N LEU A 174 6.75 -16.58 -19.46
CA LEU A 174 7.97 -15.91 -19.87
C LEU A 174 8.04 -15.79 -21.40
N ASN A 175 7.73 -14.61 -21.89
CA ASN A 175 7.85 -14.27 -23.31
C ASN A 175 9.14 -13.48 -23.56
N SER A 176 10.08 -14.06 -24.31
CA SER A 176 11.33 -13.39 -24.63
C SER A 176 11.24 -12.58 -25.94
N ALA A 177 12.21 -11.66 -26.13
CA ALA A 177 12.32 -10.86 -27.33
C ALA A 177 12.48 -11.73 -28.59
N THR A 178 11.83 -11.35 -29.69
CA THR A 178 11.88 -12.05 -30.98
C THR A 178 13.05 -11.64 -31.86
N LEU A 179 13.75 -10.55 -31.55
CA LEU A 179 14.87 -10.00 -32.31
C LEU A 179 16.08 -9.79 -31.38
N GLY A 180 17.26 -10.17 -31.89
CA GLY A 180 18.52 -10.06 -31.15
C GLY A 180 18.88 -11.33 -30.36
N THR A 181 19.93 -11.23 -29.51
CA THR A 181 20.34 -12.31 -28.61
C THR A 181 19.70 -12.10 -27.28
N SER A 182 18.93 -13.08 -26.81
CA SER A 182 18.21 -13.02 -25.55
C SER A 182 18.48 -14.27 -24.71
N THR A 183 18.74 -14.10 -23.42
CA THR A 183 18.80 -15.19 -22.46
C THR A 183 17.63 -15.02 -21.48
N SER A 184 16.83 -16.06 -21.34
CA SER A 184 15.63 -16.01 -20.50
C SER A 184 15.67 -17.13 -19.47
N THR A 185 15.47 -16.79 -18.20
CA THR A 185 15.41 -17.73 -17.09
C THR A 185 14.08 -17.52 -16.35
N GLY A 186 13.21 -18.53 -16.35
CA GLY A 186 11.92 -18.46 -15.68
C GLY A 186 12.02 -18.56 -14.16
N LEU A 187 12.90 -19.45 -13.68
CA LEU A 187 13.16 -19.63 -12.24
C LEU A 187 14.64 -19.93 -12.07
N ASP A 188 15.31 -19.13 -11.25
CA ASP A 188 16.69 -19.36 -10.81
C ASP A 188 16.70 -19.48 -9.28
N ILE A 189 17.27 -20.56 -8.77
CA ILE A 189 17.33 -20.86 -7.32
C ILE A 189 18.79 -21.06 -6.94
N ASP A 190 19.33 -20.13 -6.19
CA ASP A 190 20.65 -20.28 -5.55
C ASP A 190 20.46 -20.52 -4.04
N VAL A 191 20.93 -21.65 -3.55
CA VAL A 191 20.86 -22.04 -2.15
C VAL A 191 22.27 -22.17 -1.58
N VAL A 192 22.66 -21.15 -0.84
CA VAL A 192 23.93 -21.16 -0.10
C VAL A 192 23.63 -21.52 1.36
N GLY A 193 23.99 -22.76 1.75
CA GLY A 193 23.87 -23.21 3.13
C GLY A 193 25.00 -22.64 4.01
N ALA A 194 24.69 -22.33 5.27
CA ALA A 194 25.73 -22.06 6.25
C ALA A 194 26.56 -23.32 6.45
N THR A 195 27.88 -23.23 6.32
CA THR A 195 28.78 -24.29 6.80
C THR A 195 28.63 -24.37 8.32
N SER A 196 28.14 -25.50 8.82
CA SER A 196 28.08 -25.74 10.26
C SER A 196 29.48 -25.63 10.84
N GLY A 197 29.77 -24.56 11.57
CA GLY A 197 30.86 -24.54 12.49
C GLY A 197 30.53 -25.51 13.64
N THR A 198 31.32 -26.56 13.77
CA THR A 198 31.35 -27.45 14.95
C THR A 198 31.84 -26.67 16.15
#